data_b02023cdbf1d32bd23c87665e91a4b78
#
_entry.id   b02023cdbf1d32bd23c87665e91a4b78
#
_cell.length_a   1.000
_cell.length_b   1.000
_cell.length_c   1.000
_cell.angle_alpha   90.00
_cell.angle_beta   90.00
_cell.angle_gamma   90.00
#
_symmetry.space_group_name_H-M   'P 1'
#
loop_
_entity.id
_entity.type
_entity.pdbx_description
1 polymer ?
#
loop_
_entity_poly.entity_id
_entity_poly.type
_entity_poly.pdbx_seq_one_letter_code
_entity_poly.pdbx_strand_id
1 'polypeptide(L)'
;VSQTERIFFIDRSIREHGGVTVAEIAGKFEVCARQAKRDIEYMRDRLGAPIVWVAYRHQYEYMASWDSLRFADEKSFLAFAFLKAILTQYHYVPVISNDILTLLKEKIAGRYAGIAEKVSYELPDMEPIDGDIAYALCQALLHSRELEIAYTDSKGIESARVIVPLRLVNYAGKWYCVALDSKSNETRTFAISRIRRAKTAQPCRKALLPPDSEIERYLSSSYGIFKGEPIGRATLRFYGGAARAVREQVWHRDQTIAPAPESSPESGGASNAPKAIDLTLPVHDWTELLGRALRCGANCEVLGPPEFRAQWAEEIGKMGELARGIQI
;
A
#
# COMPACT_ATOMS: atom_id res chain seq x y z
N VAL A 1 -23.08 -7.26 -15.34
CA VAL A 1 -22.81 -8.13 -14.18
C VAL A 1 -21.65 -9.06 -14.52
N SER A 2 -20.65 -9.17 -13.63
CA SER A 2 -19.45 -9.97 -13.90
C SER A 2 -19.75 -11.48 -13.81
N GLN A 3 -18.96 -12.30 -14.49
CA GLN A 3 -19.05 -13.75 -14.36
C GLN A 3 -18.83 -14.20 -12.90
N THR A 4 -17.92 -13.52 -12.20
CA THR A 4 -17.59 -13.80 -10.80
C THR A 4 -18.80 -13.66 -9.88
N GLU A 5 -19.60 -12.60 -10.04
CA GLU A 5 -20.82 -12.41 -9.24
C GLU A 5 -21.85 -13.49 -9.47
N ARG A 6 -21.99 -13.97 -10.71
CA ARG A 6 -22.90 -15.08 -11.01
C ARG A 6 -22.41 -16.39 -10.40
N ILE A 7 -21.10 -16.67 -10.45
CA ILE A 7 -20.49 -17.85 -9.81
C ILE A 7 -20.71 -17.84 -8.30
N PHE A 8 -20.50 -16.70 -7.64
CA PHE A 8 -20.77 -16.57 -6.20
C PHE A 8 -22.24 -16.80 -5.86
N PHE A 9 -23.15 -16.29 -6.68
CA PHE A 9 -24.57 -16.54 -6.49
C PHE A 9 -24.93 -18.03 -6.63
N ILE A 10 -24.38 -18.71 -7.66
CA ILE A 10 -24.59 -20.15 -7.88
C ILE A 10 -24.10 -20.94 -6.68
N ASP A 11 -22.86 -20.69 -6.23
CA ASP A 11 -22.27 -21.35 -5.06
C ASP A 11 -23.11 -21.12 -3.80
N ARG A 12 -23.47 -19.89 -3.53
CA ARG A 12 -24.30 -19.52 -2.39
C ARG A 12 -25.66 -20.18 -2.42
N SER A 13 -26.35 -20.14 -3.57
CA SER A 13 -27.68 -20.76 -3.71
C SER A 13 -27.65 -22.26 -3.47
N ILE A 14 -26.63 -22.96 -4.01
CA ILE A 14 -26.49 -24.40 -3.77
C ILE A 14 -26.21 -24.70 -2.29
N ARG A 15 -25.41 -23.89 -1.60
CA ARG A 15 -25.09 -24.09 -0.18
C ARG A 15 -26.24 -23.74 0.76
N GLU A 16 -26.93 -22.64 0.53
CA GLU A 16 -27.96 -22.13 1.42
C GLU A 16 -29.33 -22.78 1.16
N HIS A 17 -29.65 -23.08 -0.11
CA HIS A 17 -30.95 -23.57 -0.53
C HIS A 17 -30.92 -25.02 -1.03
N GLY A 18 -29.75 -25.66 -1.06
CA GLY A 18 -29.56 -27.01 -1.52
C GLY A 18 -29.53 -27.22 -3.03
N GLY A 19 -29.70 -26.14 -3.82
CA GLY A 19 -29.66 -26.23 -5.29
C GLY A 19 -29.92 -24.89 -5.96
N VAL A 20 -29.72 -24.85 -7.28
CA VAL A 20 -29.99 -23.68 -8.11
C VAL A 20 -30.50 -24.08 -9.50
N THR A 21 -31.42 -23.29 -10.07
CA THR A 21 -31.93 -23.50 -11.43
C THR A 21 -31.32 -22.51 -12.39
N VAL A 22 -31.28 -22.87 -13.69
CA VAL A 22 -30.87 -21.96 -14.75
C VAL A 22 -31.79 -20.73 -14.82
N ALA A 23 -33.08 -20.92 -14.52
CA ALA A 23 -34.06 -19.83 -14.55
C ALA A 23 -33.80 -18.78 -13.46
N GLU A 24 -33.43 -19.22 -12.24
CA GLU A 24 -33.08 -18.32 -11.14
C GLU A 24 -31.82 -17.51 -11.46
N ILE A 25 -30.79 -18.13 -12.03
CA ILE A 25 -29.57 -17.44 -12.43
C ILE A 25 -29.89 -16.43 -13.54
N ALA A 26 -30.62 -16.88 -14.56
CA ALA A 26 -30.99 -16.04 -15.71
C ALA A 26 -31.83 -14.84 -15.28
N GLY A 27 -32.83 -15.04 -14.42
CA GLY A 27 -33.72 -13.99 -13.93
C GLY A 27 -33.03 -12.98 -13.03
N LYS A 28 -32.15 -13.47 -12.11
CA LYS A 28 -31.45 -12.59 -11.17
C LYS A 28 -30.45 -11.63 -11.84
N PHE A 29 -29.79 -12.11 -12.90
CA PHE A 29 -28.71 -11.36 -13.54
C PHE A 29 -29.06 -10.85 -14.94
N GLU A 30 -30.31 -11.03 -15.37
CA GLU A 30 -30.79 -10.61 -16.69
C GLU A 30 -29.92 -11.17 -17.84
N VAL A 31 -29.47 -12.43 -17.71
CA VAL A 31 -28.68 -13.13 -18.71
C VAL A 31 -29.49 -14.23 -19.39
N CYS A 32 -29.10 -14.63 -20.61
CA CYS A 32 -29.77 -15.74 -21.26
C CYS A 32 -29.45 -17.10 -20.60
N ALA A 33 -30.35 -18.07 -20.72
CA ALA A 33 -30.19 -19.40 -20.17
C ALA A 33 -28.89 -20.10 -20.62
N ARG A 34 -28.41 -19.80 -21.83
CA ARG A 34 -27.13 -20.31 -22.36
C ARG A 34 -25.94 -19.79 -21.56
N GLN A 35 -25.97 -18.52 -21.16
CA GLN A 35 -24.91 -17.93 -20.33
C GLN A 35 -24.92 -18.54 -18.92
N ALA A 36 -26.08 -18.70 -18.31
CA ALA A 36 -26.20 -19.35 -17.00
C ALA A 36 -25.68 -20.79 -17.01
N LYS A 37 -25.97 -21.56 -18.07
CA LYS A 37 -25.40 -22.92 -18.23
C LYS A 37 -23.87 -22.89 -18.38
N ARG A 38 -23.32 -21.97 -19.16
CA ARG A 38 -21.86 -21.81 -19.31
C ARG A 38 -21.18 -21.51 -17.97
N ASP A 39 -21.80 -20.73 -17.11
CA ASP A 39 -21.24 -20.42 -15.80
C ASP A 39 -21.22 -21.68 -14.90
N ILE A 40 -22.25 -22.52 -14.95
CA ILE A 40 -22.29 -23.81 -14.26
C ILE A 40 -21.23 -24.77 -14.83
N GLU A 41 -21.11 -24.85 -16.16
CA GLU A 41 -20.08 -25.67 -16.83
C GLU A 41 -18.68 -25.19 -16.46
N TYR A 42 -18.45 -23.88 -16.42
CA TYR A 42 -17.20 -23.31 -15.97
C TYR A 42 -16.87 -23.69 -14.53
N MET A 43 -17.84 -23.61 -13.60
CA MET A 43 -17.66 -24.07 -12.22
C MET A 43 -17.30 -25.56 -12.17
N ARG A 44 -17.97 -26.40 -12.92
CA ARG A 44 -17.72 -27.84 -12.96
C ARG A 44 -16.37 -28.17 -13.60
N ASP A 45 -16.12 -27.65 -14.81
CA ASP A 45 -15.04 -28.13 -15.67
C ASP A 45 -13.70 -27.40 -15.42
N ARG A 46 -13.77 -26.14 -14.99
CA ARG A 46 -12.57 -25.32 -14.72
C ARG A 46 -12.27 -25.17 -13.23
N LEU A 47 -13.30 -25.07 -12.41
CA LEU A 47 -13.14 -24.90 -10.98
C LEU A 47 -13.22 -26.20 -10.19
N GLY A 48 -13.54 -27.31 -10.86
CA GLY A 48 -13.65 -28.63 -10.24
C GLY A 48 -14.80 -28.75 -9.25
N ALA A 49 -15.83 -27.91 -9.39
CA ALA A 49 -17.01 -27.98 -8.54
C ALA A 49 -17.79 -29.28 -8.82
N PRO A 50 -18.14 -30.09 -7.81
CA PRO A 50 -18.89 -31.33 -8.01
C PRO A 50 -20.38 -31.06 -8.25
N ILE A 51 -20.69 -30.26 -9.25
CA ILE A 51 -22.05 -29.86 -9.61
C ILE A 51 -22.67 -30.91 -10.54
N VAL A 52 -23.87 -31.37 -10.20
CA VAL A 52 -24.66 -32.28 -11.03
C VAL A 52 -26.07 -31.73 -11.20
N TRP A 53 -26.69 -32.14 -12.28
CA TRP A 53 -28.11 -31.92 -12.50
C TRP A 53 -28.95 -33.02 -11.83
N VAL A 54 -29.80 -32.62 -10.91
CA VAL A 54 -30.70 -33.55 -10.19
C VAL A 54 -32.06 -33.49 -10.85
N ALA A 55 -32.34 -34.47 -11.71
CA ALA A 55 -33.51 -34.46 -12.59
C ALA A 55 -34.87 -34.42 -11.83
N TYR A 56 -35.02 -35.11 -10.71
CA TYR A 56 -36.25 -35.12 -9.95
C TYR A 56 -36.57 -33.83 -9.19
N ARG A 57 -35.53 -32.99 -8.95
CA ARG A 57 -35.65 -31.67 -8.33
C ARG A 57 -35.57 -30.53 -9.34
N HIS A 58 -35.23 -30.81 -10.59
CA HIS A 58 -35.04 -29.84 -11.65
C HIS A 58 -34.05 -28.73 -11.31
N GLN A 59 -32.96 -29.05 -10.58
CA GLN A 59 -31.94 -28.08 -10.15
C GLN A 59 -30.54 -28.67 -10.18
N TYR A 60 -29.52 -27.80 -10.08
CA TYR A 60 -28.13 -28.15 -9.93
C TYR A 60 -27.77 -28.21 -8.45
N GLU A 61 -27.08 -29.27 -8.01
CA GLU A 61 -26.67 -29.50 -6.62
C GLU A 61 -25.21 -29.94 -6.55
N TYR A 62 -24.57 -29.77 -5.38
CA TYR A 62 -23.28 -30.39 -5.13
C TYR A 62 -23.44 -31.85 -4.69
N MET A 63 -22.67 -32.74 -5.34
CA MET A 63 -22.61 -34.18 -4.94
C MET A 63 -21.73 -34.43 -3.71
N ALA A 64 -20.84 -33.50 -3.40
CA ALA A 64 -19.92 -33.57 -2.27
C ALA A 64 -19.63 -32.15 -1.73
N SER A 65 -19.11 -32.09 -0.52
CA SER A 65 -18.63 -30.82 0.00
C SER A 65 -17.57 -30.23 -0.94
N TRP A 66 -17.82 -29.05 -1.44
CA TRP A 66 -16.90 -28.34 -2.32
C TRP A 66 -16.51 -27.02 -1.69
N ASP A 67 -15.23 -26.74 -1.66
CA ASP A 67 -14.73 -25.45 -1.26
C ASP A 67 -14.39 -24.63 -2.50
N SER A 68 -15.13 -23.54 -2.71
CA SER A 68 -14.93 -22.61 -3.82
C SER A 68 -13.54 -21.98 -3.85
N LEU A 69 -12.82 -22.07 -2.73
CA LEU A 69 -11.42 -21.65 -2.62
C LEU A 69 -10.40 -22.75 -2.96
N ARG A 70 -10.82 -23.89 -3.49
CA ARG A 70 -9.88 -24.83 -4.16
C ARG A 70 -9.22 -24.24 -5.41
N PHE A 71 -9.32 -22.93 -5.59
CA PHE A 71 -8.56 -22.21 -6.59
C PHE A 71 -7.07 -22.25 -6.41
N ALA A 72 -6.61 -22.77 -5.33
CA ALA A 72 -5.29 -22.42 -4.98
C ALA A 72 -4.48 -23.68 -4.91
N ASP A 73 -3.51 -23.74 -5.77
CA ASP A 73 -2.30 -24.48 -5.48
C ASP A 73 -1.77 -24.04 -4.10
N GLU A 74 -0.92 -24.84 -3.51
CA GLU A 74 -0.34 -24.59 -2.18
C GLU A 74 0.23 -23.17 -2.03
N LYS A 75 0.79 -22.60 -3.12
CA LYS A 75 1.36 -21.24 -3.16
C LYS A 75 0.30 -20.16 -2.97
N SER A 76 -0.87 -20.31 -3.56
CA SER A 76 -1.97 -19.35 -3.41
C SER A 76 -2.55 -19.36 -1.99
N PHE A 77 -2.63 -20.51 -1.33
CA PHE A 77 -3.01 -20.58 0.08
C PHE A 77 -1.98 -19.91 1.01
N LEU A 78 -0.70 -20.12 0.74
CA LEU A 78 0.36 -19.41 1.45
C LEU A 78 0.23 -17.91 1.25
N ALA A 79 0.02 -17.43 0.02
CA ALA A 79 -0.20 -16.01 -0.27
C ALA A 79 -1.40 -15.45 0.50
N PHE A 80 -2.52 -16.17 0.58
CA PHE A 80 -3.69 -15.78 1.40
C PHE A 80 -3.39 -15.77 2.89
N ALA A 81 -2.59 -16.72 3.39
CA ALA A 81 -2.18 -16.73 4.80
C ALA A 81 -1.30 -15.52 5.14
N PHE A 82 -0.36 -15.16 4.26
CA PHE A 82 0.43 -13.93 4.39
C PHE A 82 -0.45 -12.68 4.34
N LEU A 83 -1.37 -12.61 3.37
CA LEU A 83 -2.30 -11.49 3.25
C LEU A 83 -3.15 -11.35 4.52
N LYS A 84 -3.68 -12.46 5.05
CA LYS A 84 -4.42 -12.47 6.31
C LYS A 84 -3.57 -11.95 7.46
N ALA A 85 -2.30 -12.40 7.59
CA ALA A 85 -1.40 -11.93 8.63
C ALA A 85 -1.21 -10.40 8.54
N ILE A 86 -0.94 -9.88 7.34
CA ILE A 86 -0.85 -8.46 7.08
C ILE A 86 -2.15 -7.75 7.51
N LEU A 87 -3.31 -8.20 7.05
CA LEU A 87 -4.60 -7.57 7.34
C LEU A 87 -4.99 -7.66 8.83
N THR A 88 -4.64 -8.74 9.51
CA THR A 88 -4.97 -8.95 10.94
C THR A 88 -4.12 -8.05 11.84
N GLN A 89 -2.90 -7.77 11.47
CA GLN A 89 -2.00 -6.89 12.22
C GLN A 89 -2.23 -5.41 11.89
N TYR A 90 -2.79 -5.12 10.71
CA TYR A 90 -3.21 -3.79 10.30
C TYR A 90 -4.60 -3.44 10.84
N HIS A 91 -4.75 -3.35 12.16
CA HIS A 91 -5.97 -2.78 12.78
C HIS A 91 -6.26 -1.33 12.33
N TYR A 92 -5.35 -0.73 11.61
CA TYR A 92 -5.39 0.65 11.09
C TYR A 92 -5.58 0.74 9.57
N VAL A 93 -5.95 -0.37 8.89
CA VAL A 93 -6.46 -0.26 7.52
C VAL A 93 -7.93 0.12 7.61
N PRO A 94 -8.28 1.35 7.27
CA PRO A 94 -9.52 2.00 7.71
C PRO A 94 -10.80 1.46 7.07
N VAL A 95 -10.76 0.40 6.30
CA VAL A 95 -11.92 -0.18 5.58
C VAL A 95 -12.11 -1.66 5.93
N ILE A 96 -11.22 -2.24 6.75
CA ILE A 96 -11.30 -3.66 7.08
C ILE A 96 -12.06 -3.82 8.39
N SER A 97 -13.33 -4.21 8.28
CA SER A 97 -14.14 -4.58 9.44
C SER A 97 -13.71 -5.94 10.01
N ASN A 98 -14.00 -6.16 11.30
CA ASN A 98 -13.81 -7.46 11.94
C ASN A 98 -14.56 -8.59 11.21
N ASP A 99 -15.68 -8.29 10.53
CA ASP A 99 -16.45 -9.24 9.75
C ASP A 99 -15.68 -9.74 8.54
N ILE A 100 -14.97 -8.85 7.83
CA ILE A 100 -14.09 -9.22 6.71
C ILE A 100 -12.94 -10.11 7.20
N LEU A 101 -12.33 -9.77 8.34
CA LEU A 101 -11.28 -10.57 8.95
C LEU A 101 -11.81 -11.95 9.39
N THR A 102 -13.02 -12.02 9.92
CA THR A 102 -13.69 -13.27 10.31
C THR A 102 -14.00 -14.13 9.09
N LEU A 103 -14.55 -13.54 8.03
CA LEU A 103 -14.76 -14.21 6.74
C LEU A 103 -13.47 -14.79 6.16
N LEU A 104 -12.37 -14.01 6.20
CA LEU A 104 -11.06 -14.47 5.76
C LEU A 104 -10.54 -15.61 6.67
N LYS A 105 -10.75 -15.52 7.99
CA LYS A 105 -10.40 -16.59 8.95
C LYS A 105 -11.13 -17.87 8.64
N GLU A 106 -12.44 -17.83 8.44
CA GLU A 106 -13.28 -18.98 8.11
C GLU A 106 -12.87 -19.62 6.78
N LYS A 107 -12.58 -18.80 5.78
CA LYS A 107 -12.17 -19.26 4.44
C LYS A 107 -10.75 -19.85 4.40
N ILE A 108 -9.86 -19.42 5.28
CA ILE A 108 -8.49 -19.96 5.41
C ILE A 108 -8.45 -21.08 6.47
N ALA A 109 -9.62 -21.42 7.08
CA ALA A 109 -9.73 -22.50 8.05
C ALA A 109 -9.25 -23.83 7.46
N GLY A 110 -8.53 -24.62 8.24
CA GLY A 110 -7.98 -25.91 7.85
C GLY A 110 -6.44 -25.92 7.87
N ARG A 111 -5.84 -26.70 6.95
CA ARG A 111 -4.41 -27.04 6.93
C ARG A 111 -3.43 -25.83 7.03
N TYR A 112 -3.85 -24.64 6.60
CA TYR A 112 -2.99 -23.45 6.52
C TYR A 112 -3.28 -22.37 7.58
N ALA A 113 -4.29 -22.56 8.42
CA ALA A 113 -4.61 -21.61 9.50
C ALA A 113 -3.42 -21.42 10.45
N GLY A 114 -2.69 -22.47 10.76
CA GLY A 114 -1.51 -22.42 11.63
C GLY A 114 -0.31 -21.66 11.04
N ILE A 115 -0.25 -21.47 9.72
CA ILE A 115 0.83 -20.67 9.10
C ILE A 115 0.54 -19.18 9.29
N ALA A 116 -0.72 -18.75 9.12
CA ALA A 116 -1.10 -17.34 9.30
C ALA A 116 -0.87 -16.83 10.73
N GLU A 117 -0.88 -17.72 11.73
CA GLU A 117 -0.57 -17.41 13.12
C GLU A 117 0.95 -17.29 13.39
N LYS A 118 1.77 -17.84 12.50
CA LYS A 118 3.23 -17.83 12.59
C LYS A 118 3.89 -16.70 11.80
N VAL A 119 3.09 -15.90 11.08
CA VAL A 119 3.58 -14.77 10.30
C VAL A 119 3.21 -13.48 11.04
N SER A 120 4.23 -12.73 11.44
CA SER A 120 4.09 -11.38 11.98
C SER A 120 4.53 -10.34 10.96
N TYR A 121 3.79 -9.24 10.86
CA TYR A 121 4.12 -8.11 10.01
C TYR A 121 4.20 -6.86 10.88
N GLU A 122 5.39 -6.52 11.34
CA GLU A 122 5.60 -5.40 12.26
C GLU A 122 6.12 -4.17 11.52
N LEU A 123 5.45 -3.06 11.73
CA LEU A 123 5.89 -1.75 11.25
C LEU A 123 6.38 -0.91 12.43
N PRO A 124 7.50 -0.19 12.26
CA PRO A 124 8.11 0.55 13.37
C PRO A 124 7.22 1.70 13.86
N ASP A 125 6.52 2.37 12.95
CA ASP A 125 5.70 3.55 13.26
C ASP A 125 4.38 3.48 12.52
N MET A 126 3.27 3.59 13.27
CA MET A 126 1.93 3.62 12.69
C MET A 126 1.17 4.85 13.22
N GLU A 127 0.43 5.49 12.35
CA GLU A 127 -0.46 6.60 12.71
C GLU A 127 -1.91 6.12 12.58
N PRO A 128 -2.73 6.24 13.65
CA PRO A 128 -4.14 5.90 13.57
C PRO A 128 -4.86 6.84 12.61
N ILE A 129 -5.81 6.28 11.87
CA ILE A 129 -6.66 7.02 10.95
C ILE A 129 -8.10 6.93 11.44
N ASP A 130 -8.79 8.06 11.43
CA ASP A 130 -10.22 8.11 11.67
C ASP A 130 -10.98 7.35 10.58
N GLY A 131 -11.86 6.44 10.98
CA GLY A 131 -12.60 5.56 10.06
C GLY A 131 -13.54 6.32 9.13
N ASP A 132 -14.17 7.40 9.61
CA ASP A 132 -15.09 8.21 8.82
C ASP A 132 -14.33 9.02 7.77
N ILE A 133 -13.15 9.56 8.14
CA ILE A 133 -12.27 10.25 7.20
C ILE A 133 -11.79 9.30 6.10
N ALA A 134 -11.36 8.10 6.49
CA ALA A 134 -10.92 7.10 5.53
C ALA A 134 -12.04 6.66 4.60
N TYR A 135 -13.25 6.45 5.13
CA TYR A 135 -14.42 6.11 4.31
C TYR A 135 -14.76 7.24 3.34
N ALA A 136 -14.75 8.50 3.78
CA ALA A 136 -14.99 9.65 2.93
C ALA A 136 -13.96 9.75 1.79
N LEU A 137 -12.67 9.51 2.08
CA LEU A 137 -11.61 9.46 1.07
C LEU A 137 -11.84 8.34 0.06
N CYS A 138 -12.18 7.13 0.51
CA CYS A 138 -12.47 5.99 -0.36
C CYS A 138 -13.67 6.27 -1.27
N GLN A 139 -14.76 6.84 -0.73
CA GLN A 139 -15.94 7.20 -1.51
C GLN A 139 -15.64 8.30 -2.54
N ALA A 140 -14.87 9.33 -2.15
CA ALA A 140 -14.47 10.39 -3.04
C ALA A 140 -13.56 9.85 -4.18
N LEU A 141 -12.66 8.94 -3.87
CA LEU A 141 -11.79 8.27 -4.84
C LEU A 141 -12.59 7.43 -5.84
N LEU A 142 -13.51 6.57 -5.33
CA LEU A 142 -14.32 5.67 -6.12
C LEU A 142 -15.21 6.42 -7.13
N HIS A 143 -15.77 7.55 -6.70
CA HIS A 143 -16.73 8.32 -7.48
C HIS A 143 -16.15 9.59 -8.12
N SER A 144 -14.82 9.78 -8.06
CA SER A 144 -14.12 10.97 -8.54
C SER A 144 -14.79 12.26 -8.03
N ARG A 145 -14.97 12.37 -6.72
CA ARG A 145 -15.63 13.50 -6.07
C ARG A 145 -14.62 14.43 -5.41
N GLU A 146 -14.98 15.69 -5.34
CA GLU A 146 -14.32 16.66 -4.49
C GLU A 146 -14.59 16.34 -3.01
N LEU A 147 -13.59 16.62 -2.18
CA LEU A 147 -13.65 16.46 -0.74
C LEU A 147 -13.19 17.75 -0.06
N GLU A 148 -14.08 18.35 0.71
CA GLU A 148 -13.73 19.46 1.60
C GLU A 148 -13.04 18.89 2.85
N ILE A 149 -11.82 19.33 3.13
CA ILE A 149 -11.06 18.88 4.29
C ILE A 149 -10.62 20.05 5.18
N ALA A 150 -10.63 19.83 6.50
CA ALA A 150 -9.88 20.62 7.46
C ALA A 150 -8.54 19.91 7.71
N TYR A 151 -7.45 20.58 7.35
CA TYR A 151 -6.11 20.00 7.35
C TYR A 151 -5.15 20.81 8.22
N THR A 152 -4.38 20.10 9.06
CA THR A 152 -3.29 20.70 9.86
C THR A 152 -1.97 20.26 9.26
N ASP A 153 -1.14 21.20 8.83
CA ASP A 153 0.17 20.89 8.23
C ASP A 153 1.21 20.45 9.27
N SER A 154 2.45 20.17 8.81
CA SER A 154 3.55 19.76 9.70
C SER A 154 4.01 20.85 10.68
N LYS A 155 3.66 22.10 10.42
CA LYS A 155 3.97 23.24 11.29
C LYS A 155 2.82 23.58 12.24
N GLY A 156 1.75 22.80 12.23
CA GLY A 156 0.56 23.02 13.06
C GLY A 156 -0.41 24.07 12.50
N ILE A 157 -0.22 24.51 11.25
CA ILE A 157 -1.08 25.54 10.65
C ILE A 157 -2.33 24.86 10.09
N GLU A 158 -3.49 25.30 10.52
CA GLU A 158 -4.78 24.80 10.05
C GLU A 158 -5.19 25.49 8.74
N SER A 159 -5.79 24.74 7.85
CA SER A 159 -6.32 25.24 6.59
C SER A 159 -7.54 24.43 6.13
N ALA A 160 -8.51 25.11 5.51
CA ALA A 160 -9.56 24.47 4.73
C ALA A 160 -9.07 24.26 3.30
N ARG A 161 -9.31 23.07 2.76
CA ARG A 161 -8.93 22.70 1.40
C ARG A 161 -10.08 21.97 0.71
N VAL A 162 -10.14 22.12 -0.59
CA VAL A 162 -10.95 21.28 -1.47
C VAL A 162 -9.98 20.46 -2.30
N ILE A 163 -10.06 19.14 -2.17
CA ILE A 163 -9.17 18.22 -2.86
C ILE A 163 -9.97 17.20 -3.67
N VAL A 164 -9.37 16.69 -4.75
CA VAL A 164 -9.87 15.51 -5.45
C VAL A 164 -8.89 14.37 -5.20
N PRO A 165 -9.26 13.37 -4.39
CA PRO A 165 -8.42 12.22 -4.15
C PRO A 165 -8.09 11.48 -5.45
N LEU A 166 -6.81 11.17 -5.67
CA LEU A 166 -6.31 10.48 -6.85
C LEU A 166 -5.76 9.10 -6.49
N ARG A 167 -5.09 8.98 -5.32
CA ARG A 167 -4.53 7.73 -4.84
C ARG A 167 -4.32 7.73 -3.33
N LEU A 168 -4.49 6.57 -2.70
CA LEU A 168 -4.07 6.32 -1.32
C LEU A 168 -2.72 5.60 -1.33
N VAL A 169 -1.80 6.04 -0.50
CA VAL A 169 -0.43 5.49 -0.42
C VAL A 169 -0.12 5.19 1.03
N ASN A 170 0.26 3.95 1.34
CA ASN A 170 0.90 3.62 2.60
C ASN A 170 2.42 3.74 2.42
N TYR A 171 3.04 4.59 3.20
CA TYR A 171 4.47 4.79 3.21
C TYR A 171 5.01 4.68 4.63
N ALA A 172 5.84 3.68 4.87
CA ALA A 172 6.43 3.39 6.18
C ALA A 172 5.41 3.33 7.34
N GLY A 173 4.24 2.71 7.11
CA GLY A 173 3.18 2.56 8.11
C GLY A 173 2.20 3.74 8.21
N LYS A 174 2.46 4.83 7.50
CA LYS A 174 1.62 6.02 7.50
C LYS A 174 0.85 6.14 6.20
N TRP A 175 -0.41 6.55 6.29
CA TRP A 175 -1.27 6.70 5.13
C TRP A 175 -1.30 8.13 4.63
N TYR A 176 -1.21 8.25 3.32
CA TYR A 176 -1.26 9.52 2.60
C TYR A 176 -2.29 9.47 1.49
N CYS A 177 -2.90 10.62 1.23
CA CYS A 177 -3.75 10.84 0.07
C CYS A 177 -3.01 11.74 -0.93
N VAL A 178 -2.73 11.20 -2.11
CA VAL A 178 -2.33 12.01 -3.25
C VAL A 178 -3.58 12.57 -3.88
N ALA A 179 -3.67 13.88 -4.01
CA ALA A 179 -4.87 14.56 -4.46
C ALA A 179 -4.54 15.82 -5.28
N LEU A 180 -5.44 16.17 -6.19
CA LEU A 180 -5.42 17.48 -6.83
C LEU A 180 -5.96 18.51 -5.81
N ASP A 181 -5.17 19.49 -5.47
CA ASP A 181 -5.56 20.59 -4.56
C ASP A 181 -6.15 21.75 -5.37
N SER A 182 -7.44 22.01 -5.21
CA SER A 182 -8.15 23.08 -5.93
C SER A 182 -7.58 24.48 -5.65
N LYS A 183 -6.90 24.69 -4.52
CA LYS A 183 -6.30 25.97 -4.16
C LYS A 183 -5.05 26.28 -5.00
N SER A 184 -4.18 25.29 -5.22
CA SER A 184 -2.95 25.45 -6.00
C SER A 184 -3.09 24.94 -7.44
N ASN A 185 -4.13 24.19 -7.74
CA ASN A 185 -4.32 23.44 -8.98
C ASN A 185 -3.15 22.49 -9.30
N GLU A 186 -2.55 21.92 -8.25
CA GLU A 186 -1.42 21.00 -8.31
C GLU A 186 -1.72 19.69 -7.59
N THR A 187 -1.07 18.62 -8.04
CA THR A 187 -1.07 17.35 -7.30
C THR A 187 -0.22 17.47 -6.04
N ARG A 188 -0.82 17.18 -4.89
CA ARG A 188 -0.18 17.24 -3.57
C ARG A 188 -0.41 15.97 -2.76
N THR A 189 0.48 15.75 -1.80
CA THR A 189 0.40 14.64 -0.85
C THR A 189 -0.06 15.15 0.51
N PHE A 190 -1.16 14.58 1.03
CA PHE A 190 -1.75 14.91 2.32
C PHE A 190 -1.62 13.72 3.27
N ALA A 191 -1.02 13.90 4.44
CA ALA A 191 -1.03 12.88 5.50
C ALA A 191 -2.47 12.73 6.03
N ILE A 192 -3.03 11.51 5.98
CA ILE A 192 -4.44 11.29 6.34
C ILE A 192 -4.66 11.54 7.84
N SER A 193 -3.70 11.19 8.69
CA SER A 193 -3.73 11.46 10.13
C SER A 193 -3.84 12.95 10.51
N ARG A 194 -3.50 13.86 9.57
CA ARG A 194 -3.59 15.31 9.74
C ARG A 194 -4.90 15.91 9.21
N ILE A 195 -5.77 15.11 8.63
CA ILE A 195 -7.12 15.53 8.25
C ILE A 195 -8.00 15.46 9.52
N ARG A 196 -8.58 16.58 9.91
CA ARG A 196 -9.44 16.69 11.09
C ARG A 196 -10.92 16.51 10.77
N ARG A 197 -11.31 16.83 9.54
CA ARG A 197 -12.67 16.68 9.03
C ARG A 197 -12.62 16.46 7.52
N ALA A 198 -13.49 15.61 7.03
CA ALA A 198 -13.67 15.37 5.62
C ALA A 198 -15.16 15.36 5.29
N LYS A 199 -15.57 16.09 4.25
CA LYS A 199 -16.96 16.13 3.77
C LYS A 199 -16.97 16.00 2.26
N THR A 200 -17.69 15.02 1.75
CA THR A 200 -17.85 14.82 0.31
C THR A 200 -18.62 16.00 -0.28
N ALA A 201 -18.07 16.58 -1.34
CA ALA A 201 -18.65 17.68 -2.06
C ALA A 201 -19.15 17.24 -3.45
N GLN A 202 -19.03 18.10 -4.45
CA GLN A 202 -19.58 17.87 -5.80
C GLN A 202 -18.78 16.83 -6.58
N PRO A 203 -19.36 16.20 -7.62
CA PRO A 203 -18.61 15.40 -8.58
C PRO A 203 -17.56 16.27 -9.30
N CYS A 204 -16.32 15.81 -9.33
CA CYS A 204 -15.27 16.47 -10.10
C CYS A 204 -15.51 16.27 -11.61
N ARG A 205 -15.20 17.30 -12.41
CA ARG A 205 -15.20 17.16 -13.86
C ARG A 205 -14.03 16.27 -14.29
N LYS A 206 -14.31 15.13 -14.90
CA LYS A 206 -13.27 14.16 -15.36
C LYS A 206 -12.18 14.80 -16.22
N ALA A 207 -12.49 15.87 -16.95
CA ALA A 207 -11.54 16.63 -17.78
C ALA A 207 -10.45 17.36 -16.97
N LEU A 208 -10.62 17.51 -15.65
CA LEU A 208 -9.65 18.15 -14.76
C LEU A 208 -8.72 17.13 -14.07
N LEU A 209 -9.01 15.83 -14.20
CA LEU A 209 -8.20 14.81 -13.55
C LEU A 209 -6.96 14.50 -14.39
N PRO A 210 -5.78 14.44 -13.76
CA PRO A 210 -4.57 13.99 -14.44
C PRO A 210 -4.73 12.51 -14.87
N PRO A 211 -4.15 12.11 -16.00
CA PRO A 211 -4.15 10.71 -16.41
C PRO A 211 -3.31 9.86 -15.43
N ASP A 212 -3.61 8.57 -15.34
CA ASP A 212 -2.92 7.63 -14.44
C ASP A 212 -1.39 7.64 -14.64
N SER A 213 -0.92 7.81 -15.87
CA SER A 213 0.51 7.90 -16.18
C SER A 213 1.19 9.12 -15.54
N GLU A 214 0.47 10.21 -15.34
CA GLU A 214 0.97 11.39 -14.67
C GLU A 214 1.03 11.17 -13.15
N ILE A 215 0.02 10.51 -12.59
CA ILE A 215 0.00 10.13 -11.17
C ILE A 215 1.16 9.16 -10.88
N GLU A 216 1.39 8.16 -11.74
CA GLU A 216 2.52 7.24 -11.60
C GLU A 216 3.88 7.97 -11.70
N ARG A 217 4.00 8.91 -12.63
CA ARG A 217 5.20 9.74 -12.74
C ARG A 217 5.41 10.57 -11.49
N TYR A 218 4.36 11.21 -10.96
CA TYR A 218 4.41 11.95 -9.70
C TYR A 218 4.88 11.06 -8.55
N LEU A 219 4.29 9.88 -8.38
CA LEU A 219 4.65 8.94 -7.30
C LEU A 219 6.09 8.42 -7.40
N SER A 220 6.62 8.33 -8.62
CA SER A 220 7.95 7.82 -8.89
C SER A 220 9.01 8.91 -9.12
N SER A 221 8.66 10.19 -8.97
CA SER A 221 9.54 11.31 -9.34
C SER A 221 10.76 11.47 -8.44
N SER A 222 10.64 11.18 -7.16
CA SER A 222 11.66 11.46 -6.16
C SER A 222 11.61 10.48 -4.99
N TYR A 223 12.68 10.44 -4.19
CA TYR A 223 12.75 9.69 -2.95
C TYR A 223 11.74 10.22 -1.92
N GLY A 224 11.20 9.32 -1.11
CA GLY A 224 10.31 9.65 0.01
C GLY A 224 8.86 9.86 -0.39
N ILE A 225 8.06 10.36 0.56
CA ILE A 225 6.63 10.64 0.37
C ILE A 225 6.36 12.05 -0.14
N PHE A 226 7.29 12.99 0.06
CA PHE A 226 7.20 14.34 -0.49
C PHE A 226 7.58 14.31 -1.96
N LYS A 227 6.55 14.25 -2.82
CA LYS A 227 6.68 14.10 -4.26
C LYS A 227 6.60 15.43 -4.99
N GLY A 228 7.23 15.50 -6.15
CA GLY A 228 7.27 16.66 -7.03
C GLY A 228 8.43 16.52 -7.99
N GLU A 229 8.62 17.53 -8.85
CA GLU A 229 9.81 17.58 -9.69
C GLU A 229 11.07 17.59 -8.81
N PRO A 230 12.07 16.74 -9.09
CA PRO A 230 13.29 16.70 -8.31
C PRO A 230 14.01 18.04 -8.33
N ILE A 231 14.32 18.59 -7.16
CA ILE A 231 15.15 19.79 -7.03
C ILE A 231 16.63 19.50 -7.26
N GLY A 232 17.01 18.22 -7.24
CA GLY A 232 18.37 17.78 -7.47
C GLY A 232 18.57 16.29 -7.17
N ARG A 233 19.82 15.87 -7.25
CA ARG A 233 20.26 14.54 -6.82
C ARG A 233 21.11 14.66 -5.57
N ALA A 234 20.76 13.89 -4.53
CA ALA A 234 21.57 13.82 -3.33
C ALA A 234 22.58 12.67 -3.45
N THR A 235 23.78 12.89 -2.93
CA THR A 235 24.81 11.87 -2.79
C THR A 235 25.16 11.71 -1.32
N LEU A 236 25.00 10.48 -0.82
CA LEU A 236 25.34 10.10 0.55
C LEU A 236 26.43 9.02 0.50
N ARG A 237 27.43 9.16 1.36
CA ARG A 237 28.46 8.13 1.57
C ARG A 237 28.15 7.33 2.82
N PHE A 238 28.21 6.01 2.69
CA PHE A 238 27.98 5.09 3.78
C PHE A 238 29.24 4.28 4.09
N TYR A 239 29.47 4.03 5.37
CA TYR A 239 30.64 3.33 5.87
C TYR A 239 30.24 2.01 6.57
N GLY A 240 31.16 1.06 6.64
CA GLY A 240 31.08 -0.14 7.45
C GLY A 240 29.79 -0.95 7.26
N GLY A 241 29.09 -1.20 8.36
CA GLY A 241 27.82 -1.95 8.35
C GLY A 241 26.71 -1.28 7.57
N ALA A 242 26.63 0.05 7.60
CA ALA A 242 25.66 0.81 6.82
C ALA A 242 25.89 0.67 5.31
N ALA A 243 27.15 0.67 4.86
CA ALA A 243 27.49 0.45 3.46
C ALA A 243 27.03 -0.92 2.95
N ARG A 244 27.17 -1.97 3.77
CA ARG A 244 26.68 -3.33 3.43
C ARG A 244 25.17 -3.36 3.32
N ALA A 245 24.45 -2.81 4.28
CA ALA A 245 23.00 -2.79 4.30
C ALA A 245 22.40 -2.00 3.12
N VAL A 246 22.95 -0.81 2.85
CA VAL A 246 22.44 0.07 1.77
C VAL A 246 22.67 -0.51 0.39
N ARG A 247 23.76 -1.29 0.20
CA ARG A 247 24.04 -1.96 -1.08
C ARG A 247 22.92 -2.92 -1.51
N GLU A 248 22.27 -3.56 -0.57
CA GLU A 248 21.19 -4.53 -0.80
C GLU A 248 19.83 -3.89 -0.86
N GLN A 249 19.73 -2.56 -0.62
CA GLN A 249 18.48 -1.84 -0.57
C GLN A 249 18.22 -1.03 -1.83
N VAL A 250 16.95 -1.00 -2.23
CA VAL A 250 16.46 -0.08 -3.27
C VAL A 250 15.68 1.04 -2.59
N TRP A 251 16.25 2.25 -2.58
CA TRP A 251 15.60 3.44 -2.03
C TRP A 251 14.81 4.19 -3.08
N HIS A 252 15.32 4.18 -4.32
CA HIS A 252 14.66 4.76 -5.48
C HIS A 252 15.04 3.99 -6.74
N ARG A 253 14.13 3.86 -7.70
CA ARG A 253 14.39 3.13 -8.96
C ARG A 253 15.57 3.70 -9.77
N ASP A 254 15.75 5.02 -9.71
CA ASP A 254 16.82 5.73 -10.41
C ASP A 254 18.04 6.02 -9.51
N GLN A 255 18.20 5.25 -8.43
CA GLN A 255 19.39 5.33 -7.60
C GLN A 255 20.61 4.76 -8.33
N THR A 256 21.76 5.29 -8.00
CA THR A 256 23.06 4.70 -8.39
C THR A 256 23.90 4.45 -7.16
N ILE A 257 24.58 3.30 -7.12
CA ILE A 257 25.50 2.94 -6.04
C ILE A 257 26.88 2.74 -6.68
N ALA A 258 27.88 3.45 -6.16
CA ALA A 258 29.26 3.34 -6.60
C ALA A 258 30.20 3.10 -5.40
N PRO A 259 31.32 2.39 -5.58
CA PRO A 259 32.38 2.37 -4.57
C PRO A 259 32.88 3.77 -4.27
N ALA A 260 33.08 4.11 -3.00
CA ALA A 260 33.69 5.38 -2.62
C ALA A 260 35.19 5.39 -2.99
N PRO A 261 35.78 6.55 -3.30
CA PRO A 261 37.23 6.68 -3.52
C PRO A 261 38.03 6.17 -2.31
N GLU A 262 39.22 5.60 -2.57
CA GLU A 262 40.08 4.95 -1.54
C GLU A 262 40.59 5.89 -0.44
N SER A 263 40.44 7.20 -0.58
CA SER A 263 40.83 8.21 0.42
C SER A 263 39.89 8.33 1.64
N SER A 264 38.91 7.44 1.78
CA SER A 264 38.00 7.42 2.95
C SER A 264 38.67 6.81 4.17
N PRO A 265 38.39 7.29 5.41
CA PRO A 265 39.04 6.86 6.64
C PRO A 265 39.02 5.33 6.80
N GLU A 266 40.17 4.76 7.19
CA GLU A 266 40.33 3.33 7.37
C GLU A 266 39.49 2.80 8.55
N SER A 267 38.45 2.05 8.26
CA SER A 267 37.83 1.14 9.22
C SER A 267 38.37 -0.27 8.98
N GLY A 268 39.25 -0.72 9.85
CA GLY A 268 39.95 -2.01 9.74
C GLY A 268 38.99 -3.20 9.74
N GLY A 269 39.10 -4.02 8.70
CA GLY A 269 38.42 -5.32 8.59
C GLY A 269 38.79 -6.00 7.29
N ALA A 270 39.27 -7.22 7.34
CA ALA A 270 39.59 -8.07 6.19
C ALA A 270 38.31 -8.56 5.49
N SER A 271 37.75 -7.78 4.62
CA SER A 271 36.62 -8.17 3.75
C SER A 271 36.84 -7.61 2.35
N ASN A 272 36.62 -8.43 1.31
CA ASN A 272 36.69 -8.04 -0.11
C ASN A 272 35.58 -7.08 -0.55
N ALA A 273 34.69 -6.62 0.38
CA ALA A 273 33.64 -5.66 0.10
C ALA A 273 34.18 -4.23 0.23
N PRO A 274 33.79 -3.26 -0.64
CA PRO A 274 34.23 -1.87 -0.52
C PRO A 274 33.92 -1.31 0.88
N LYS A 275 34.89 -0.70 1.49
CA LYS A 275 34.82 -0.14 2.85
C LYS A 275 33.77 0.96 2.95
N ALA A 276 33.51 1.67 1.86
CA ALA A 276 32.47 2.69 1.74
C ALA A 276 31.81 2.67 0.35
N ILE A 277 30.57 3.15 0.29
CA ILE A 277 29.79 3.30 -0.96
C ILE A 277 29.15 4.68 -1.02
N ASP A 278 29.00 5.19 -2.21
CA ASP A 278 28.23 6.41 -2.51
C ASP A 278 26.89 6.03 -3.14
N LEU A 279 25.80 6.44 -2.49
CA LEU A 279 24.44 6.31 -2.99
C LEU A 279 23.98 7.68 -3.52
N THR A 280 23.57 7.73 -4.79
CA THR A 280 23.02 8.94 -5.41
C THR A 280 21.59 8.68 -5.90
N LEU A 281 20.65 9.58 -5.56
CA LEU A 281 19.23 9.43 -5.90
C LEU A 281 18.55 10.81 -6.11
N PRO A 282 17.45 10.87 -6.91
CA PRO A 282 16.70 12.11 -7.10
C PRO A 282 15.87 12.44 -5.86
N VAL A 283 15.79 13.72 -5.49
CA VAL A 283 15.07 14.19 -4.30
C VAL A 283 14.31 15.48 -4.62
N HIS A 284 13.06 15.57 -4.17
CA HIS A 284 12.23 16.77 -4.23
C HIS A 284 12.29 17.57 -2.92
N ASP A 285 12.42 16.87 -1.78
CA ASP A 285 12.50 17.46 -0.45
C ASP A 285 13.55 16.70 0.38
N TRP A 286 14.37 17.42 1.12
CA TRP A 286 15.49 16.83 1.88
C TRP A 286 15.07 16.17 3.20
N THR A 287 13.88 16.50 3.72
CA THR A 287 13.44 16.17 5.08
C THR A 287 13.56 14.68 5.40
N GLU A 288 13.04 13.81 4.53
CA GLU A 288 13.08 12.36 4.79
C GLU A 288 14.47 11.78 4.61
N LEU A 289 15.20 12.25 3.61
CA LEU A 289 16.55 11.78 3.36
C LEU A 289 17.50 12.23 4.47
N LEU A 290 17.30 13.45 5.00
CA LEU A 290 18.01 13.97 6.18
C LEU A 290 17.78 13.08 7.39
N GLY A 291 16.52 12.78 7.72
CA GLY A 291 16.18 11.87 8.82
C GLY A 291 16.81 10.50 8.67
N ARG A 292 16.86 9.97 7.43
CA ARG A 292 17.49 8.68 7.15
C ARG A 292 19.03 8.73 7.25
N ALA A 293 19.66 9.81 6.82
CA ALA A 293 21.10 10.02 7.00
C ALA A 293 21.48 10.09 8.49
N LEU A 294 20.74 10.89 9.28
CA LEU A 294 20.94 11.04 10.71
C LEU A 294 20.74 9.69 11.48
N ARG A 295 19.78 8.87 11.05
CA ARG A 295 19.56 7.51 11.63
C ARG A 295 20.79 6.60 11.49
N CYS A 296 21.62 6.81 10.48
CA CYS A 296 22.85 6.03 10.27
C CYS A 296 24.00 6.51 11.15
N GLY A 297 23.85 7.63 11.90
CA GLY A 297 24.85 8.20 12.78
C GLY A 297 26.16 8.48 12.06
N ALA A 298 27.27 8.13 12.68
CA ALA A 298 28.62 8.33 12.13
C ALA A 298 28.96 7.46 10.90
N ASN A 299 28.07 6.55 10.53
CA ASN A 299 28.24 5.68 9.35
C ASN A 299 27.64 6.27 8.07
N CYS A 300 27.18 7.51 8.08
CA CYS A 300 26.68 8.23 6.92
C CYS A 300 27.19 9.65 6.87
N GLU A 301 27.61 10.07 5.68
CA GLU A 301 28.01 11.45 5.37
C GLU A 301 27.21 11.94 4.16
N VAL A 302 26.68 13.17 4.24
CA VAL A 302 26.07 13.85 3.07
C VAL A 302 27.15 14.53 2.26
N LEU A 303 27.39 14.07 1.04
CA LEU A 303 28.39 14.64 0.14
C LEU A 303 27.86 15.85 -0.65
N GLY A 304 26.58 15.84 -0.97
CA GLY A 304 25.97 16.91 -1.74
C GLY A 304 24.47 16.68 -2.03
N PRO A 305 23.81 17.70 -2.57
CA PRO A 305 24.33 19.02 -2.95
C PRO A 305 24.68 19.89 -1.75
N PRO A 306 25.35 21.06 -1.95
CA PRO A 306 25.83 21.91 -0.85
C PRO A 306 24.72 22.30 0.14
N GLU A 307 23.55 22.63 -0.34
CA GLU A 307 22.39 23.04 0.49
C GLU A 307 21.94 21.90 1.42
N PHE A 308 21.89 20.68 0.91
CA PHE A 308 21.53 19.51 1.70
C PHE A 308 22.63 19.17 2.71
N ARG A 309 23.90 19.26 2.30
CA ARG A 309 25.04 19.07 3.21
C ARG A 309 25.04 20.09 4.35
N ALA A 310 24.71 21.36 4.05
CA ALA A 310 24.61 22.40 5.06
C ALA A 310 23.50 22.11 6.10
N GLN A 311 22.31 21.68 5.65
CA GLN A 311 21.23 21.29 6.56
C GLN A 311 21.63 20.10 7.45
N TRP A 312 22.25 19.09 6.87
CA TRP A 312 22.75 17.95 7.63
C TRP A 312 23.80 18.34 8.68
N ALA A 313 24.75 19.20 8.31
CA ALA A 313 25.78 19.71 9.24
C ALA A 313 25.18 20.54 10.37
N GLU A 314 24.18 21.37 10.08
CA GLU A 314 23.45 22.16 11.07
C GLU A 314 22.74 21.27 12.10
N GLU A 315 22.01 20.22 11.64
CA GLU A 315 21.32 19.29 12.54
C GLU A 315 22.31 18.49 13.43
N ILE A 316 23.44 18.06 12.88
CA ILE A 316 24.50 17.43 13.68
C ILE A 316 25.04 18.41 14.72
N GLY A 317 25.23 19.68 14.36
CA GLY A 317 25.65 20.72 15.30
C GLY A 317 24.68 20.84 16.47
N LYS A 318 23.38 20.96 16.21
CA LYS A 318 22.33 21.00 17.24
C LYS A 318 22.31 19.75 18.12
N MET A 319 22.44 18.55 17.52
CA MET A 319 22.53 17.31 18.26
C MET A 319 23.76 17.27 19.16
N GLY A 320 24.91 17.76 18.68
CA GLY A 320 26.14 17.86 19.45
C GLY A 320 26.03 18.83 20.64
N GLU A 321 25.31 19.94 20.48
CA GLU A 321 25.00 20.87 21.58
C GLU A 321 24.12 20.23 22.64
N LEU A 322 23.05 19.54 22.23
CA LEU A 322 22.18 18.80 23.15
C LEU A 322 22.94 17.72 23.92
N ALA A 323 23.81 16.97 23.24
CA ALA A 323 24.61 15.91 23.86
C ALA A 323 25.60 16.46 24.90
N ARG A 324 26.18 17.64 24.67
CA ARG A 324 27.09 18.30 25.63
C ARG A 324 26.38 18.87 26.87
N GLY A 325 25.09 19.22 26.74
CA GLY A 325 24.27 19.68 27.85
C GLY A 325 23.79 18.56 28.80
N ILE A 326 23.96 17.30 28.43
CA ILE A 326 23.63 16.17 29.28
C ILE A 326 24.85 15.91 30.17
N GLN A 327 24.76 16.28 31.48
CA GLN A 327 25.68 15.78 32.48
C GLN A 327 25.42 14.28 32.69
N ILE A 328 26.31 13.42 32.21
CA ILE A 328 26.30 11.95 32.43
C ILE A 328 26.74 11.66 33.86
#